data_827087c86d89ab1489dd115d594c53dd
#
_entry.id   827087c86d89ab1489dd115d594c53dd
#
_cell.length_a   1.000
_cell.length_b   1.000
_cell.length_c   1.000
_cell.angle_alpha   90.00
_cell.angle_beta   90.00
_cell.angle_gamma   90.00
#
_symmetry.space_group_name_H-M   'P 1'
#
loop_
_entity.id
_entity.type
_entity.pdbx_description
1 polymer ?
#
loop_
_entity_poly.entity_id
_entity_poly.type
_entity_poly.pdbx_seq_one_letter_code
_entity_poly.pdbx_strand_id
1 'polypeptide(L)'
;MLPQIQVDTDQFQDMIEEYRTLIAGIYPEWTDYNYHDPGMTFLELFAWMKENQQFHMEQLGDAHYEAFFRLLGFEREGRSPAGLLALGTPAGDRSIPKGARFQAGGMIFETAEEENLTDALTGAVYVGADGTAGEAADLKRPRSMGRLYFYPFGKAPAPGDSCIFLYDRPLQRETVYHMFLEMEKKQESLRNPRRPGEPFTPLTEVRWSVHTEDGWEPAELLYDETDGLLFGGRIGFSFKAQMAPLTEEWGREIAGNYALRAELHKNTYDLPPLLSGITMNQVALLQKETWRTNGTPFIVADGNGFPDQEYALPWKEP
;
A
#
# COMPACT_ATOMS: atom_id res chain seq x y z
N MET A 1 11.80 13.21 -7.47
CA MET A 1 12.32 14.45 -8.07
C MET A 1 12.05 15.56 -7.07
N LEU A 2 13.06 16.23 -6.58
CA LEU A 2 12.89 17.40 -5.72
C LEU A 2 12.43 18.57 -6.61
N PRO A 3 11.60 19.49 -6.08
CA PRO A 3 11.22 20.66 -6.85
C PRO A 3 12.45 21.51 -7.20
N GLN A 4 12.55 21.94 -8.45
CA GLN A 4 13.54 22.93 -8.83
C GLN A 4 13.24 24.24 -8.11
N ILE A 5 14.20 24.71 -7.34
CA ILE A 5 14.12 26.01 -6.68
C ILE A 5 14.65 27.03 -7.67
N GLN A 6 13.79 27.90 -8.17
CA GLN A 6 14.23 29.11 -8.87
C GLN A 6 14.64 30.14 -7.84
N VAL A 7 15.93 30.50 -7.86
CA VAL A 7 16.49 31.45 -6.89
C VAL A 7 16.21 32.89 -7.31
N ASP A 8 16.15 33.15 -8.59
CA ASP A 8 15.86 34.45 -9.18
C ASP A 8 15.14 34.27 -10.53
N THR A 9 14.14 35.12 -10.80
CA THR A 9 13.31 35.07 -12.01
C THR A 9 13.58 36.20 -12.99
N ASP A 10 14.56 37.10 -12.66
CA ASP A 10 14.86 38.27 -13.48
C ASP A 10 15.51 37.84 -14.80
N GLN A 11 14.85 38.15 -15.90
CA GLN A 11 15.41 37.96 -17.24
C GLN A 11 16.23 39.16 -17.63
N PHE A 12 17.14 38.96 -18.61
CA PHE A 12 17.98 40.01 -19.16
C PHE A 12 17.22 41.31 -19.51
N GLN A 13 16.08 41.16 -20.15
CA GLN A 13 15.21 42.30 -20.52
C GLN A 13 14.68 43.05 -19.34
N ASP A 14 14.20 42.34 -18.31
CA ASP A 14 13.64 42.92 -17.09
C ASP A 14 14.71 43.73 -16.34
N MET A 15 15.95 43.19 -16.26
CA MET A 15 17.10 43.87 -15.66
C MET A 15 17.46 45.15 -16.37
N ILE A 16 17.46 45.14 -17.72
CA ILE A 16 17.75 46.35 -18.51
C ILE A 16 16.69 47.44 -18.31
N GLU A 17 15.41 47.08 -18.27
CA GLU A 17 14.33 48.03 -18.02
C GLU A 17 14.40 48.61 -16.59
N GLU A 18 14.72 47.78 -15.61
CA GLU A 18 14.94 48.21 -14.23
C GLU A 18 16.12 49.18 -14.16
N TYR A 19 17.26 48.86 -14.75
CA TYR A 19 18.44 49.70 -14.75
C TYR A 19 18.21 51.04 -15.44
N ARG A 20 17.49 51.07 -16.54
CA ARG A 20 17.08 52.32 -17.22
C ARG A 20 16.26 53.21 -16.31
N THR A 21 15.33 52.61 -15.58
CA THR A 21 14.49 53.35 -14.62
C THR A 21 15.26 53.88 -13.46
N LEU A 22 16.19 53.09 -12.89
CA LEU A 22 17.04 53.50 -11.78
C LEU A 22 18.00 54.64 -12.18
N ILE A 23 18.64 54.55 -13.35
CA ILE A 23 19.57 55.55 -13.81
C ILE A 23 18.91 56.87 -14.05
N ALA A 24 17.72 56.93 -14.64
CA ALA A 24 16.93 58.14 -14.81
C ALA A 24 16.67 58.88 -13.46
N GLY A 25 16.55 58.09 -12.35
CA GLY A 25 16.37 58.67 -11.03
C GLY A 25 17.67 59.10 -10.33
N ILE A 26 18.76 58.37 -10.56
CA ILE A 26 20.04 58.58 -9.83
C ILE A 26 20.96 59.58 -10.58
N TYR A 27 20.99 59.48 -11.93
CA TYR A 27 21.84 60.30 -12.82
C TYR A 27 20.97 60.99 -13.87
N PRO A 28 20.22 62.05 -13.57
CA PRO A 28 19.33 62.73 -14.50
C PRO A 28 20.11 63.40 -15.69
N GLU A 29 21.41 63.55 -15.54
CA GLU A 29 22.27 64.09 -16.59
C GLU A 29 22.55 63.09 -17.71
N TRP A 30 22.36 61.78 -17.47
CA TRP A 30 22.48 60.74 -18.48
C TRP A 30 21.19 60.60 -19.25
N THR A 31 21.15 61.17 -20.44
CA THR A 31 19.92 61.26 -21.27
C THR A 31 19.95 60.37 -22.52
N ASP A 32 21.10 59.76 -22.83
CA ASP A 32 21.20 58.88 -23.99
C ASP A 32 21.10 57.42 -23.58
N TYR A 33 19.96 56.78 -23.93
CA TYR A 33 19.67 55.36 -23.69
C TYR A 33 19.70 54.50 -24.96
N ASN A 34 20.41 55.00 -26.03
CA ASN A 34 20.55 54.28 -27.26
C ASN A 34 21.56 53.11 -27.15
N TYR A 35 21.38 52.11 -27.99
CA TYR A 35 22.27 50.93 -28.04
C TYR A 35 23.73 51.26 -28.36
N HIS A 36 24.00 52.45 -28.87
CA HIS A 36 25.35 52.91 -29.22
C HIS A 36 26.02 53.66 -28.07
N ASP A 37 25.30 53.94 -26.99
CA ASP A 37 25.90 54.59 -25.83
C ASP A 37 26.80 53.60 -25.09
N PRO A 38 28.07 53.97 -24.81
CA PRO A 38 29.01 53.09 -24.12
C PRO A 38 28.50 52.66 -22.74
N GLY A 39 27.78 53.52 -22.02
CA GLY A 39 27.22 53.20 -20.70
C GLY A 39 26.12 52.17 -20.80
N MET A 40 25.23 52.28 -21.82
CA MET A 40 24.21 51.26 -22.06
C MET A 40 24.85 49.92 -22.43
N THR A 41 25.92 49.91 -23.20
CA THR A 41 26.63 48.67 -23.54
C THR A 41 27.22 48.00 -22.30
N PHE A 42 27.76 48.77 -21.34
CA PHE A 42 28.22 48.19 -20.05
C PHE A 42 27.09 47.65 -19.22
N LEU A 43 25.92 48.31 -19.16
CA LEU A 43 24.77 47.80 -18.44
C LEU A 43 24.25 46.48 -19.02
N GLU A 44 24.18 46.41 -20.34
CA GLU A 44 23.84 45.15 -21.04
C GLU A 44 24.85 44.04 -20.74
N LEU A 45 26.15 44.37 -20.70
CA LEU A 45 27.18 43.40 -20.31
C LEU A 45 26.98 42.91 -18.85
N PHE A 46 26.70 43.81 -17.90
CA PHE A 46 26.46 43.44 -16.52
C PHE A 46 25.16 42.65 -16.33
N ALA A 47 24.08 43.00 -17.04
CA ALA A 47 22.84 42.23 -17.03
C ALA A 47 23.07 40.81 -17.58
N TRP A 48 23.80 40.67 -18.69
CA TRP A 48 24.19 39.37 -19.25
C TRP A 48 25.07 38.57 -18.28
N MET A 49 26.02 39.22 -17.61
CA MET A 49 26.87 38.55 -16.61
C MET A 49 26.01 38.07 -15.42
N LYS A 50 25.05 38.86 -14.94
CA LYS A 50 24.16 38.49 -13.89
C LYS A 50 23.31 37.27 -14.31
N GLU A 51 22.67 37.32 -15.48
CA GLU A 51 21.85 36.21 -16.00
C GLU A 51 22.68 34.91 -16.13
N ASN A 52 23.91 35.02 -16.60
CA ASN A 52 24.82 33.88 -16.70
C ASN A 52 25.22 33.32 -15.32
N GLN A 53 25.42 34.18 -14.31
CA GLN A 53 25.65 33.73 -12.93
C GLN A 53 24.42 33.06 -12.34
N GLN A 54 23.21 33.60 -12.55
CA GLN A 54 21.96 32.98 -12.15
C GLN A 54 21.80 31.58 -12.77
N PHE A 55 22.02 31.45 -14.06
CA PHE A 55 22.00 30.16 -14.75
C PHE A 55 22.97 29.16 -14.10
N HIS A 56 24.19 29.56 -13.75
CA HIS A 56 25.12 28.67 -13.07
C HIS A 56 24.70 28.33 -11.63
N MET A 57 24.06 29.26 -10.91
CA MET A 57 23.55 29.00 -9.56
C MET A 57 22.35 28.05 -9.58
N GLU A 58 21.56 28.03 -10.63
CA GLU A 58 20.43 27.13 -10.81
C GLU A 58 20.83 25.71 -11.24
N GLN A 59 22.08 25.49 -11.64
CA GLN A 59 22.62 24.18 -12.01
C GLN A 59 22.88 23.28 -10.79
N LEU A 60 21.91 23.25 -9.83
CA LEU A 60 21.96 22.37 -8.69
C LEU A 60 21.44 20.97 -9.07
N GLY A 61 22.34 20.04 -9.31
CA GLY A 61 22.02 18.65 -9.53
C GLY A 61 21.91 17.84 -8.23
N ASP A 62 21.48 16.60 -8.33
CA ASP A 62 21.29 15.68 -7.20
C ASP A 62 22.54 15.55 -6.30
N ALA A 63 23.74 15.63 -6.88
CA ALA A 63 24.99 15.59 -6.13
C ALA A 63 25.17 16.78 -5.15
N HIS A 64 24.69 17.96 -5.52
CA HIS A 64 24.73 19.14 -4.65
C HIS A 64 23.73 19.00 -3.49
N TYR A 65 22.52 18.48 -3.76
CA TYR A 65 21.54 18.17 -2.72
C TYR A 65 22.07 17.12 -1.75
N GLU A 66 22.72 16.07 -2.24
CA GLU A 66 23.36 15.09 -1.37
C GLU A 66 24.46 15.72 -0.48
N ALA A 67 25.27 16.60 -1.03
CA ALA A 67 26.28 17.32 -0.26
C ALA A 67 25.66 18.20 0.82
N PHE A 68 24.58 18.93 0.53
CA PHE A 68 23.85 19.71 1.53
C PHE A 68 23.23 18.85 2.62
N PHE A 69 22.61 17.71 2.26
CA PHE A 69 22.07 16.80 3.24
C PHE A 69 23.15 16.25 4.19
N ARG A 70 24.33 15.88 3.66
CA ARG A 70 25.47 15.46 4.50
C ARG A 70 25.95 16.57 5.44
N LEU A 71 25.99 17.82 4.98
CA LEU A 71 26.32 18.97 5.83
C LEU A 71 25.31 19.16 6.98
N LEU A 72 24.04 18.81 6.76
CA LEU A 72 22.99 18.83 7.76
C LEU A 72 22.97 17.60 8.66
N GLY A 73 23.90 16.66 8.46
CA GLY A 73 24.00 15.43 9.25
C GLY A 73 23.06 14.31 8.79
N PHE A 74 22.46 14.42 7.61
CA PHE A 74 21.68 13.33 7.01
C PHE A 74 22.60 12.44 6.18
N GLU A 75 22.59 11.16 6.47
CA GLU A 75 23.23 10.15 5.66
C GLU A 75 22.20 9.48 4.74
N ARG A 76 22.66 9.01 3.57
CA ARG A 76 21.80 8.26 2.66
C ARG A 76 21.61 6.87 3.20
N GLU A 77 20.45 6.59 3.76
CA GLU A 77 20.07 5.26 4.20
C GLU A 77 19.62 4.40 3.00
N GLY A 78 20.03 3.13 3.00
CA GLY A 78 19.47 2.14 2.09
C GLY A 78 17.97 1.99 2.33
N ARG A 79 17.15 2.01 1.29
CA ARG A 79 15.72 1.73 1.43
C ARG A 79 15.50 0.25 1.63
N SER A 80 14.66 -0.11 2.59
CA SER A 80 14.15 -1.47 2.71
C SER A 80 13.39 -1.85 1.42
N PRO A 81 13.41 -3.12 1.02
CA PRO A 81 12.63 -3.59 -0.12
C PRO A 81 11.17 -3.19 0.03
N ALA A 82 10.57 -2.66 -1.04
CA ALA A 82 9.17 -2.29 -1.02
C ALA A 82 8.27 -3.53 -0.94
N GLY A 83 7.26 -3.49 -0.09
CA GLY A 83 6.14 -4.41 -0.12
C GLY A 83 5.04 -3.88 -1.03
N LEU A 84 4.38 -4.76 -1.76
CA LEU A 84 3.26 -4.44 -2.64
C LEU A 84 2.15 -5.48 -2.45
N LEU A 85 0.91 -5.01 -2.35
CA LEU A 85 -0.26 -5.86 -2.43
C LEU A 85 -0.85 -5.74 -3.83
N ALA A 86 -0.74 -6.80 -4.62
CA ALA A 86 -1.35 -6.88 -5.93
C ALA A 86 -2.74 -7.53 -5.82
N LEU A 87 -3.73 -6.98 -6.54
CA LEU A 87 -5.06 -7.56 -6.63
C LEU A 87 -5.14 -8.43 -7.89
N GLY A 88 -5.32 -9.73 -7.69
CA GLY A 88 -5.55 -10.68 -8.76
C GLY A 88 -7.03 -10.79 -9.12
N THR A 89 -7.31 -11.13 -10.37
CA THR A 89 -8.66 -11.50 -10.85
C THR A 89 -8.57 -12.91 -11.47
N PRO A 90 -8.50 -13.96 -10.64
CA PRO A 90 -8.40 -15.32 -11.15
C PRO A 90 -9.69 -15.74 -11.87
N ALA A 91 -9.54 -16.60 -12.85
CA ALA A 91 -10.66 -17.37 -13.41
C ALA A 91 -10.57 -18.78 -12.81
N GLY A 92 -11.31 -19.00 -11.73
CA GLY A 92 -11.24 -20.23 -10.93
C GLY A 92 -10.11 -20.22 -9.89
N ASP A 93 -9.93 -21.36 -9.24
CA ASP A 93 -8.93 -21.53 -8.19
C ASP A 93 -7.52 -21.69 -8.78
N ARG A 94 -6.55 -20.96 -8.19
CA ARG A 94 -5.16 -21.01 -8.61
C ARG A 94 -4.24 -20.88 -7.41
N SER A 95 -3.18 -21.71 -7.37
CA SER A 95 -2.07 -21.54 -6.44
C SER A 95 -0.88 -20.85 -7.11
N ILE A 96 -0.32 -19.86 -6.46
CA ILE A 96 0.90 -19.16 -6.85
C ILE A 96 1.97 -19.53 -5.82
N PRO A 97 3.06 -20.22 -6.22
CA PRO A 97 4.07 -20.65 -5.28
C PRO A 97 4.86 -19.46 -4.73
N LYS A 98 5.41 -19.60 -3.53
CA LYS A 98 6.36 -18.66 -2.95
C LYS A 98 7.55 -18.44 -3.90
N GLY A 99 7.95 -17.18 -4.09
CA GLY A 99 9.04 -16.78 -4.98
C GLY A 99 8.64 -16.75 -6.46
N ALA A 100 7.34 -16.76 -6.78
CA ALA A 100 6.87 -16.48 -8.14
C ALA A 100 7.16 -15.03 -8.51
N ARG A 101 7.70 -14.79 -9.71
CA ARG A 101 8.15 -13.48 -10.16
C ARG A 101 7.04 -12.69 -10.82
N PHE A 102 6.95 -11.42 -10.45
CA PHE A 102 6.07 -10.42 -11.04
C PHE A 102 6.89 -9.20 -11.44
N GLN A 103 6.45 -8.50 -12.46
CA GLN A 103 7.09 -7.27 -12.91
C GLN A 103 6.10 -6.11 -12.87
N ALA A 104 6.49 -5.01 -12.22
CA ALA A 104 5.72 -3.78 -12.19
C ALA A 104 6.65 -2.57 -12.34
N GLY A 105 6.39 -1.70 -13.32
CA GLY A 105 7.16 -0.48 -13.55
C GLY A 105 8.67 -0.71 -13.78
N GLY A 106 9.07 -1.84 -14.39
CA GLY A 106 10.47 -2.20 -14.61
C GLY A 106 11.16 -2.85 -13.40
N MET A 107 10.49 -2.96 -12.25
CA MET A 107 11.00 -3.61 -11.05
C MET A 107 10.47 -5.04 -10.92
N ILE A 108 11.30 -5.94 -10.38
CA ILE A 108 10.95 -7.32 -10.11
C ILE A 108 10.45 -7.44 -8.68
N PHE A 109 9.38 -8.21 -8.52
CA PHE A 109 8.78 -8.57 -7.24
C PHE A 109 8.62 -10.08 -7.18
N GLU A 110 8.69 -10.65 -5.99
CA GLU A 110 8.42 -12.06 -5.74
C GLU A 110 7.36 -12.23 -4.67
N THR A 111 6.55 -13.29 -4.78
CA THR A 111 5.59 -13.65 -3.74
C THR A 111 6.32 -13.97 -2.45
N ALA A 112 5.84 -13.38 -1.35
CA ALA A 112 6.41 -13.59 0.00
C ALA A 112 6.11 -14.99 0.54
N GLU A 113 4.95 -15.52 0.18
CA GLU A 113 4.42 -16.82 0.60
C GLU A 113 3.66 -17.49 -0.55
N GLU A 114 3.19 -18.71 -0.35
CA GLU A 114 2.27 -19.36 -1.29
C GLU A 114 0.91 -18.68 -1.18
N GLU A 115 0.34 -18.30 -2.33
CA GLU A 115 -0.93 -17.59 -2.39
C GLU A 115 -1.97 -18.41 -3.14
N ASN A 116 -3.06 -18.77 -2.47
CA ASN A 116 -4.16 -19.50 -3.07
C ASN A 116 -5.29 -18.54 -3.41
N LEU A 117 -5.46 -18.28 -4.70
CA LEU A 117 -6.47 -17.37 -5.24
C LEU A 117 -7.74 -18.12 -5.58
N THR A 118 -8.88 -17.49 -5.37
CA THR A 118 -10.20 -18.01 -5.71
C THR A 118 -11.15 -16.90 -6.12
N ASP A 119 -11.99 -17.15 -7.10
CA ASP A 119 -13.12 -16.28 -7.47
C ASP A 119 -14.44 -16.76 -6.83
N ALA A 120 -14.38 -17.72 -5.92
CA ALA A 120 -15.57 -18.33 -5.28
C ALA A 120 -16.31 -17.38 -4.34
N LEU A 121 -15.66 -16.36 -3.75
CA LEU A 121 -16.28 -15.40 -2.84
C LEU A 121 -17.32 -14.56 -3.59
N THR A 122 -18.58 -14.64 -3.17
CA THR A 122 -19.71 -13.97 -3.84
C THR A 122 -20.31 -12.85 -3.01
N GLY A 123 -20.36 -13.01 -1.67
CA GLY A 123 -21.04 -12.07 -0.82
C GLY A 123 -20.66 -12.18 0.64
N ALA A 124 -21.22 -11.28 1.44
CA ALA A 124 -21.17 -11.33 2.90
C ALA A 124 -22.54 -10.94 3.47
N VAL A 125 -22.93 -11.57 4.56
CA VAL A 125 -24.18 -11.28 5.24
C VAL A 125 -23.97 -11.20 6.74
N TYR A 126 -24.62 -10.21 7.37
CA TYR A 126 -24.71 -10.13 8.83
C TYR A 126 -25.84 -11.05 9.32
N VAL A 127 -25.56 -11.81 10.35
CA VAL A 127 -26.55 -12.63 11.05
C VAL A 127 -26.49 -12.30 12.54
N GLY A 128 -27.60 -11.82 13.09
CA GLY A 128 -27.70 -11.51 14.52
C GLY A 128 -27.70 -12.77 15.38
N ALA A 129 -27.39 -12.60 16.67
CA ALA A 129 -27.41 -13.68 17.65
C ALA A 129 -28.79 -14.36 17.79
N ASP A 130 -29.85 -13.67 17.37
CA ASP A 130 -31.25 -14.21 17.31
C ASP A 130 -31.54 -15.02 16.03
N GLY A 131 -30.55 -15.16 15.14
CA GLY A 131 -30.67 -15.85 13.85
C GLY A 131 -31.25 -14.99 12.72
N THR A 132 -31.52 -13.70 12.96
CA THR A 132 -32.03 -12.79 11.92
C THR A 132 -30.92 -12.42 10.96
N ALA A 133 -31.07 -12.79 9.67
CA ALA A 133 -30.13 -12.41 8.63
C ALA A 133 -30.46 -11.02 8.06
N GLY A 134 -29.44 -10.21 7.86
CA GLY A 134 -29.52 -8.94 7.13
C GLY A 134 -29.49 -9.13 5.61
N GLU A 135 -29.47 -8.03 4.88
CA GLU A 135 -29.29 -8.04 3.42
C GLU A 135 -27.85 -8.46 3.07
N ALA A 136 -27.72 -9.37 2.11
CA ALA A 136 -26.42 -9.83 1.66
C ALA A 136 -25.72 -8.75 0.82
N ALA A 137 -24.48 -8.45 1.15
CA ALA A 137 -23.63 -7.58 0.36
C ALA A 137 -23.07 -8.36 -0.84
N ASP A 138 -23.31 -7.89 -2.06
CA ASP A 138 -22.78 -8.47 -3.28
C ASP A 138 -21.32 -8.03 -3.48
N LEU A 139 -20.37 -8.96 -3.35
CA LEU A 139 -18.94 -8.72 -3.50
C LEU A 139 -18.42 -8.88 -4.94
N LYS A 140 -19.25 -9.46 -5.84
CA LYS A 140 -18.94 -9.51 -7.28
C LYS A 140 -19.28 -8.20 -8.00
N ARG A 141 -19.95 -7.29 -7.32
CA ARG A 141 -20.34 -5.98 -7.86
C ARG A 141 -19.09 -5.16 -8.25
N PRO A 142 -19.05 -4.59 -9.48
CA PRO A 142 -17.92 -3.75 -9.90
C PRO A 142 -17.73 -2.55 -8.97
N ARG A 143 -16.48 -2.21 -8.63
CA ARG A 143 -16.16 -1.03 -7.81
C ARG A 143 -16.67 0.29 -8.41
N SER A 144 -16.90 0.33 -9.73
CA SER A 144 -17.51 1.48 -10.43
C SER A 144 -18.94 1.78 -10.00
N MET A 145 -19.65 0.83 -9.37
CA MET A 145 -21.03 1.02 -8.88
C MET A 145 -21.11 1.59 -7.45
N GLY A 146 -20.00 2.05 -6.90
CA GLY A 146 -19.93 2.64 -5.57
C GLY A 146 -19.14 1.81 -4.56
N ARG A 147 -18.89 2.43 -3.41
CA ARG A 147 -18.19 1.76 -2.30
C ARG A 147 -19.12 0.80 -1.57
N LEU A 148 -18.55 -0.31 -1.09
CA LEU A 148 -19.21 -1.16 -0.11
C LEU A 148 -19.26 -0.40 1.23
N TYR A 149 -20.40 -0.48 1.92
CA TYR A 149 -20.54 -0.09 3.33
C TYR A 149 -21.27 -1.21 4.03
N PHE A 150 -20.52 -2.04 4.71
CA PHE A 150 -21.05 -3.25 5.32
C PHE A 150 -20.60 -3.36 6.78
N TYR A 151 -21.58 -3.56 7.69
CA TYR A 151 -21.34 -3.79 9.11
C TYR A 151 -21.32 -5.29 9.39
N PRO A 152 -20.16 -5.94 9.59
CA PRO A 152 -20.04 -7.39 9.74
C PRO A 152 -20.80 -7.94 10.97
N PHE A 153 -20.95 -7.13 12.01
CA PHE A 153 -21.68 -7.47 13.23
C PHE A 153 -22.84 -6.50 13.49
N GLY A 154 -23.44 -5.95 12.43
CA GLY A 154 -24.49 -4.97 12.57
C GLY A 154 -24.02 -3.61 13.09
N LYS A 155 -24.97 -2.67 13.24
CA LYS A 155 -24.68 -1.31 13.74
C LYS A 155 -24.57 -1.23 15.28
N ALA A 156 -25.03 -2.24 15.99
CA ALA A 156 -24.93 -2.36 17.44
C ALA A 156 -24.40 -3.77 17.78
N PRO A 157 -23.10 -4.02 17.61
CA PRO A 157 -22.50 -5.34 17.79
C PRO A 157 -22.79 -5.95 19.16
N ALA A 158 -23.21 -7.21 19.20
CA ALA A 158 -23.38 -7.96 20.40
C ALA A 158 -22.70 -9.33 20.32
N PRO A 159 -22.28 -9.94 21.45
CA PRO A 159 -21.79 -11.31 21.44
C PRO A 159 -22.80 -12.28 20.82
N GLY A 160 -22.36 -13.14 19.92
CA GLY A 160 -23.17 -14.05 19.13
C GLY A 160 -23.52 -13.52 17.73
N ASP A 161 -23.36 -12.22 17.47
CA ASP A 161 -23.50 -11.69 16.12
C ASP A 161 -22.42 -12.25 15.20
N SER A 162 -22.76 -12.48 13.95
CA SER A 162 -21.88 -13.15 13.00
C SER A 162 -21.84 -12.45 11.64
N CYS A 163 -20.69 -12.49 11.01
CA CYS A 163 -20.51 -12.20 9.60
C CYS A 163 -20.31 -13.52 8.85
N ILE A 164 -21.16 -13.78 7.85
CA ILE A 164 -21.09 -14.97 7.01
C ILE A 164 -20.56 -14.56 5.65
N PHE A 165 -19.39 -15.07 5.28
CA PHE A 165 -18.81 -14.91 3.93
C PHE A 165 -19.30 -16.05 3.04
N LEU A 166 -19.90 -15.72 1.91
CA LEU A 166 -20.58 -16.65 1.02
C LEU A 166 -19.71 -17.01 -0.18
N TYR A 167 -19.66 -18.29 -0.50
CA TYR A 167 -18.90 -18.85 -1.62
C TYR A 167 -19.82 -19.66 -2.52
N ASP A 168 -19.68 -19.52 -3.84
CA ASP A 168 -20.47 -20.29 -4.83
C ASP A 168 -20.00 -21.75 -4.97
N ARG A 169 -18.83 -22.08 -4.44
CA ARG A 169 -18.28 -23.45 -4.38
C ARG A 169 -17.44 -23.63 -3.11
N PRO A 170 -17.21 -24.86 -2.67
CA PRO A 170 -16.42 -25.12 -1.48
C PRO A 170 -14.97 -24.72 -1.68
N LEU A 171 -14.36 -24.12 -0.66
CA LEU A 171 -12.91 -23.95 -0.59
C LEU A 171 -12.24 -25.29 -0.27
N GLN A 172 -10.99 -25.46 -0.70
CA GLN A 172 -10.22 -26.67 -0.44
C GLN A 172 -9.76 -26.73 1.04
N ARG A 173 -9.99 -27.86 1.69
CA ARG A 173 -9.47 -28.10 3.05
C ARG A 173 -7.94 -28.17 3.06
N GLU A 174 -7.32 -27.92 4.22
CA GLU A 174 -5.88 -27.98 4.43
C GLU A 174 -5.10 -27.00 3.51
N THR A 175 -5.80 -26.01 2.95
CA THR A 175 -5.25 -24.98 2.08
C THR A 175 -5.33 -23.64 2.80
N VAL A 176 -4.24 -22.86 2.74
CA VAL A 176 -4.20 -21.53 3.30
C VAL A 176 -4.80 -20.54 2.33
N TYR A 177 -5.81 -19.83 2.78
CA TYR A 177 -6.43 -18.73 2.05
C TYR A 177 -6.19 -17.41 2.76
N HIS A 178 -6.09 -16.36 1.97
CA HIS A 178 -5.87 -14.99 2.45
C HIS A 178 -7.08 -14.13 2.08
N MET A 179 -7.65 -13.44 3.08
CA MET A 179 -8.73 -12.48 2.89
C MET A 179 -8.27 -11.12 3.37
N PHE A 180 -8.49 -10.09 2.58
CA PHE A 180 -8.27 -8.70 2.96
C PHE A 180 -9.61 -8.03 3.26
N LEU A 181 -9.68 -7.43 4.44
CA LEU A 181 -10.82 -6.68 4.93
C LEU A 181 -10.42 -5.20 4.97
N GLU A 182 -10.99 -4.41 4.06
CA GLU A 182 -10.74 -2.98 4.00
C GLU A 182 -11.71 -2.26 4.92
N MET A 183 -11.17 -1.56 5.91
CA MET A 183 -11.97 -0.75 6.84
C MET A 183 -12.29 0.63 6.26
N GLU A 184 -13.42 1.22 6.63
CA GLU A 184 -13.73 2.59 6.26
C GLU A 184 -12.76 3.56 6.94
N LYS A 185 -12.02 4.33 6.14
CA LYS A 185 -10.92 5.21 6.62
C LYS A 185 -11.33 6.22 7.68
N LYS A 186 -12.59 6.70 7.65
CA LYS A 186 -13.08 7.63 8.68
C LYS A 186 -13.12 6.98 10.06
N GLN A 187 -13.41 5.71 10.14
CA GLN A 187 -13.43 4.98 11.42
C GLN A 187 -12.00 4.70 11.91
N GLU A 188 -11.10 4.32 11.03
CA GLU A 188 -9.69 4.12 11.39
C GLU A 188 -9.05 5.40 11.95
N SER A 189 -9.36 6.56 11.36
CA SER A 189 -8.83 7.85 11.80
C SER A 189 -9.32 8.32 13.18
N LEU A 190 -10.43 7.79 13.66
CA LEU A 190 -10.98 8.10 14.99
C LEU A 190 -10.36 7.24 16.09
N ARG A 191 -9.65 6.18 15.75
CA ARG A 191 -8.99 5.29 16.70
C ARG A 191 -7.56 5.78 16.97
N ASN A 192 -7.04 5.46 18.14
CA ASN A 192 -5.62 5.70 18.43
C ASN A 192 -4.76 4.92 17.44
N PRO A 193 -3.80 5.57 16.76
CA PRO A 193 -2.95 4.90 15.80
C PRO A 193 -2.10 3.84 16.52
N ARG A 194 -2.07 2.65 15.94
CA ARG A 194 -1.13 1.60 16.35
C ARG A 194 0.29 2.04 16.02
N ARG A 195 1.20 1.96 17.00
CA ARG A 195 2.61 2.23 16.76
C ARG A 195 3.27 1.00 16.14
N PRO A 196 3.98 1.13 15.02
CA PRO A 196 4.73 0.02 14.44
C PRO A 196 5.69 -0.58 15.48
N GLY A 197 5.65 -1.92 15.63
CA GLY A 197 6.54 -2.65 16.54
C GLY A 197 6.09 -2.72 18.00
N GLU A 198 5.02 -2.04 18.40
CA GLU A 198 4.43 -2.25 19.73
C GLU A 198 3.47 -3.47 19.71
N PRO A 199 3.58 -4.39 20.70
CA PRO A 199 2.65 -5.49 20.82
C PRO A 199 1.27 -4.94 21.16
N PHE A 200 0.27 -5.30 20.36
CA PHE A 200 -1.12 -4.98 20.60
C PHE A 200 -1.92 -6.26 20.80
N THR A 201 -2.68 -6.33 21.87
CA THR A 201 -3.59 -7.45 22.11
C THR A 201 -5.02 -6.94 22.03
N PRO A 202 -5.79 -7.33 21.01
CA PRO A 202 -7.19 -6.94 20.90
C PRO A 202 -7.97 -7.53 22.08
N LEU A 203 -8.85 -6.73 22.66
CA LEU A 203 -9.76 -7.18 23.72
C LEU A 203 -11.03 -7.82 23.13
N THR A 204 -11.33 -7.55 21.87
CA THR A 204 -12.41 -8.17 21.11
C THR A 204 -11.98 -9.56 20.66
N GLU A 205 -12.86 -10.52 20.77
CA GLU A 205 -12.63 -11.91 20.37
C GLU A 205 -13.60 -12.31 19.27
N VAL A 206 -13.05 -12.66 18.11
CA VAL A 206 -13.79 -13.16 16.94
C VAL A 206 -13.37 -14.60 16.68
N ARG A 207 -14.33 -15.50 16.55
CA ARG A 207 -14.10 -16.92 16.26
C ARG A 207 -14.46 -17.21 14.82
N TRP A 208 -13.61 -17.98 14.17
CA TRP A 208 -13.78 -18.34 12.78
C TRP A 208 -14.17 -19.80 12.64
N SER A 209 -15.13 -20.08 11.76
CA SER A 209 -15.62 -21.44 11.51
C SER A 209 -16.13 -21.59 10.08
N VAL A 210 -16.13 -22.81 9.57
CA VAL A 210 -16.70 -23.18 8.26
C VAL A 210 -17.94 -24.02 8.46
N HIS A 211 -18.90 -23.90 7.55
CA HIS A 211 -20.12 -24.71 7.59
C HIS A 211 -19.85 -26.09 6.97
N THR A 212 -20.27 -27.15 7.70
CA THR A 212 -20.16 -28.57 7.33
C THR A 212 -21.50 -29.25 7.45
N GLU A 213 -21.58 -30.54 7.08
CA GLU A 213 -22.80 -31.36 7.29
C GLU A 213 -23.16 -31.51 8.75
N ASP A 214 -22.16 -31.47 9.67
CA ASP A 214 -22.35 -31.62 11.11
C ASP A 214 -22.51 -30.27 11.83
N GLY A 215 -22.58 -29.15 11.08
CA GLY A 215 -22.69 -27.80 11.60
C GLY A 215 -21.43 -26.99 11.43
N TRP A 216 -21.13 -26.07 12.36
CA TRP A 216 -19.99 -25.16 12.30
C TRP A 216 -18.74 -25.76 12.91
N GLU A 217 -17.71 -25.98 12.11
CA GLU A 217 -16.40 -26.47 12.53
C GLU A 217 -15.37 -25.34 12.55
N PRO A 218 -14.45 -25.34 13.54
CA PRO A 218 -13.45 -24.28 13.65
C PRO A 218 -12.55 -24.14 12.42
N ALA A 219 -12.32 -22.88 12.01
CA ALA A 219 -11.24 -22.51 11.09
C ALA A 219 -10.08 -21.93 11.91
N GLU A 220 -8.86 -22.34 11.58
CA GLU A 220 -7.63 -21.89 12.21
C GLU A 220 -7.16 -20.61 11.54
N LEU A 221 -6.99 -19.53 12.30
CA LEU A 221 -6.29 -18.34 11.84
C LEU A 221 -4.79 -18.53 12.02
N LEU A 222 -4.05 -18.41 10.91
CA LEU A 222 -2.59 -18.40 10.94
C LEU A 222 -2.05 -17.03 11.37
N TYR A 223 -2.74 -15.98 10.95
CA TYR A 223 -2.49 -14.60 11.39
C TYR A 223 -3.74 -13.73 11.19
N ASP A 224 -3.83 -12.65 11.94
CA ASP A 224 -4.88 -11.64 11.86
C ASP A 224 -4.27 -10.24 11.99
N GLU A 225 -4.13 -9.54 10.84
CA GLU A 225 -3.66 -8.16 10.80
C GLU A 225 -4.77 -7.15 11.15
N THR A 226 -6.02 -7.62 11.24
CA THR A 226 -7.17 -6.76 11.54
C THR A 226 -7.34 -6.49 13.03
N ASP A 227 -6.60 -7.22 13.89
CA ASP A 227 -6.73 -7.19 15.35
C ASP A 227 -8.19 -7.43 15.79
N GLY A 228 -8.84 -8.46 15.22
CA GLY A 228 -10.25 -8.77 15.49
C GLY A 228 -11.21 -7.76 14.86
N LEU A 229 -10.99 -7.33 13.65
CA LEU A 229 -11.75 -6.33 12.88
C LEU A 229 -11.76 -4.92 13.51
N LEU A 230 -10.72 -4.57 14.24
CA LEU A 230 -10.50 -3.18 14.68
C LEU A 230 -9.89 -2.30 13.58
N PHE A 231 -9.05 -2.88 12.73
CA PHE A 231 -8.36 -2.22 11.63
C PHE A 231 -8.56 -2.96 10.32
N GLY A 232 -8.29 -2.30 9.20
CA GLY A 232 -8.17 -2.96 7.90
C GLY A 232 -6.87 -3.79 7.85
N GLY A 233 -6.94 -4.99 7.26
CA GLY A 233 -5.79 -5.88 7.18
C GLY A 233 -6.09 -7.20 6.49
N ARG A 234 -5.08 -8.03 6.36
CA ARG A 234 -5.19 -9.40 5.87
C ARG A 234 -5.39 -10.37 7.03
N ILE A 235 -6.16 -11.39 6.77
CA ILE A 235 -6.25 -12.59 7.60
C ILE A 235 -5.80 -13.79 6.77
N GLY A 236 -5.02 -14.68 7.38
CA GLY A 236 -4.68 -15.97 6.80
C GLY A 236 -5.43 -17.07 7.57
N PHE A 237 -6.16 -17.92 6.89
CA PHE A 237 -6.92 -18.98 7.51
C PHE A 237 -6.84 -20.31 6.77
N SER A 238 -7.02 -21.39 7.50
CA SER A 238 -7.15 -22.74 6.96
C SER A 238 -8.17 -23.54 7.79
N PHE A 239 -8.63 -24.66 7.27
CA PHE A 239 -9.56 -25.55 7.96
C PHE A 239 -9.38 -26.99 7.49
N LYS A 240 -9.80 -27.97 8.31
CA LYS A 240 -9.62 -29.40 8.04
C LYS A 240 -10.93 -30.06 7.58
N ALA A 241 -12.07 -29.52 8.01
CA ALA A 241 -13.38 -30.08 7.71
C ALA A 241 -13.80 -29.85 6.26
N GLN A 242 -14.63 -30.74 5.71
CA GLN A 242 -15.20 -30.56 4.39
C GLN A 242 -16.38 -29.58 4.47
N MET A 243 -16.36 -28.52 3.68
CA MET A 243 -17.47 -27.57 3.62
C MET A 243 -18.72 -28.23 3.03
N ALA A 244 -19.86 -27.86 3.59
CA ALA A 244 -21.18 -28.21 3.07
C ALA A 244 -22.00 -26.95 2.81
N PRO A 245 -22.96 -26.97 1.87
CA PRO A 245 -23.78 -25.82 1.56
C PRO A 245 -24.70 -25.46 2.73
N LEU A 246 -24.96 -24.15 2.87
CA LEU A 246 -25.94 -23.64 3.86
C LEU A 246 -27.34 -24.17 3.55
N THR A 247 -28.08 -24.42 4.62
CA THR A 247 -29.52 -24.76 4.56
C THR A 247 -30.40 -23.52 4.44
N GLU A 248 -31.71 -23.66 4.28
CA GLU A 248 -32.63 -22.53 4.13
C GLU A 248 -32.88 -21.78 5.49
N GLU A 249 -32.24 -22.20 6.56
CA GLU A 249 -32.44 -21.68 7.92
C GLU A 249 -32.23 -20.15 8.04
N TRP A 250 -31.38 -19.57 7.18
CA TRP A 250 -31.10 -18.12 7.15
C TRP A 250 -31.61 -17.39 5.91
N GLY A 251 -32.62 -18.01 5.26
CA GLY A 251 -33.27 -17.44 4.09
C GLY A 251 -32.78 -18.03 2.77
N ARG A 252 -33.68 -18.01 1.78
CA ARG A 252 -33.44 -18.64 0.46
C ARG A 252 -32.33 -18.01 -0.35
N GLU A 253 -32.06 -16.72 -0.13
CA GLU A 253 -31.05 -15.99 -0.90
C GLU A 253 -29.61 -16.46 -0.61
N ILE A 254 -29.38 -17.04 0.56
CA ILE A 254 -28.05 -17.53 0.98
C ILE A 254 -27.96 -19.06 1.00
N ALA A 255 -29.11 -19.74 0.92
CA ALA A 255 -29.15 -21.19 0.85
C ALA A 255 -28.39 -21.73 -0.38
N GLY A 256 -27.69 -22.84 -0.20
CA GLY A 256 -26.88 -23.47 -1.25
C GLY A 256 -25.47 -22.89 -1.43
N ASN A 257 -25.15 -21.75 -0.79
CA ASN A 257 -23.79 -21.25 -0.75
C ASN A 257 -22.98 -21.98 0.33
N TYR A 258 -21.67 -22.06 0.12
CA TYR A 258 -20.72 -22.48 1.15
C TYR A 258 -20.32 -21.28 2.01
N ALA A 259 -19.96 -21.49 3.27
CA ALA A 259 -19.78 -20.38 4.18
C ALA A 259 -18.57 -20.49 5.11
N LEU A 260 -17.91 -19.34 5.29
CA LEU A 260 -16.99 -19.05 6.38
C LEU A 260 -17.67 -18.05 7.31
N ARG A 261 -17.70 -18.32 8.61
CA ARG A 261 -18.29 -17.45 9.62
C ARG A 261 -17.23 -16.82 10.49
N ALA A 262 -17.34 -15.50 10.69
CA ALA A 262 -16.72 -14.78 11.78
C ALA A 262 -17.76 -14.46 12.84
N GLU A 263 -17.69 -15.06 14.03
CA GLU A 263 -18.62 -14.87 15.13
C GLU A 263 -17.99 -14.01 16.22
N LEU A 264 -18.69 -12.98 16.65
CA LEU A 264 -18.27 -12.10 17.71
C LEU A 264 -18.49 -12.78 19.08
N HIS A 265 -17.43 -13.28 19.70
CA HIS A 265 -17.51 -13.94 21.00
C HIS A 265 -17.46 -12.93 22.16
N LYS A 266 -16.60 -11.92 22.04
CA LYS A 266 -16.47 -10.84 23.03
C LYS A 266 -16.45 -9.50 22.33
N ASN A 267 -17.37 -8.63 22.69
CA ASN A 267 -17.48 -7.28 22.13
C ASN A 267 -16.79 -6.26 23.04
N THR A 268 -15.81 -5.55 22.50
CA THR A 268 -15.17 -4.38 23.13
C THR A 268 -14.99 -3.24 22.12
N TYR A 269 -15.76 -3.26 21.02
CA TYR A 269 -15.69 -2.19 20.03
C TYR A 269 -16.22 -0.88 20.64
N ASP A 270 -15.45 0.18 20.48
CA ASP A 270 -15.83 1.57 20.71
C ASP A 270 -16.74 2.10 19.59
N LEU A 271 -16.47 1.67 18.36
CA LEU A 271 -17.26 1.92 17.16
C LEU A 271 -17.51 0.60 16.44
N PRO A 272 -18.72 0.35 15.93
CA PRO A 272 -19.00 -0.86 15.17
C PRO A 272 -18.10 -0.92 13.93
N PRO A 273 -17.44 -2.05 13.63
CA PRO A 273 -16.60 -2.15 12.45
C PRO A 273 -17.43 -1.91 11.19
N LEU A 274 -16.90 -1.11 10.27
CA LEU A 274 -17.52 -0.80 8.99
C LEU A 274 -16.53 -1.12 7.87
N LEU A 275 -16.84 -2.13 7.07
CA LEU A 275 -16.02 -2.56 5.96
C LEU A 275 -16.37 -1.78 4.69
N SER A 276 -15.35 -1.30 3.98
CA SER A 276 -15.44 -0.65 2.66
C SER A 276 -15.03 -1.56 1.52
N GLY A 277 -14.45 -2.72 1.82
CA GLY A 277 -14.05 -3.73 0.85
C GLY A 277 -13.73 -5.08 1.50
N ILE A 278 -14.03 -6.16 0.77
CA ILE A 278 -13.72 -7.54 1.14
C ILE A 278 -13.18 -8.22 -0.11
N THR A 279 -11.98 -8.80 -0.05
CA THR A 279 -11.37 -9.49 -1.19
C THR A 279 -10.49 -10.65 -0.75
N MET A 280 -10.44 -11.72 -1.54
CA MET A 280 -9.60 -12.90 -1.30
C MET A 280 -8.39 -13.01 -2.24
N ASN A 281 -8.23 -12.07 -3.18
CA ASN A 281 -7.25 -12.22 -4.26
C ASN A 281 -6.14 -11.17 -4.17
N GLN A 282 -5.74 -10.82 -2.95
CA GLN A 282 -4.57 -10.00 -2.73
C GLN A 282 -3.34 -10.87 -2.56
N VAL A 283 -2.34 -10.60 -3.39
CA VAL A 283 -1.04 -11.28 -3.41
C VAL A 283 -0.01 -10.37 -2.76
N ALA A 284 0.64 -10.84 -1.71
CA ALA A 284 1.73 -10.12 -1.06
C ALA A 284 3.03 -10.32 -1.85
N LEU A 285 3.57 -9.22 -2.35
CA LEU A 285 4.77 -9.18 -3.15
C LEU A 285 5.86 -8.38 -2.42
N LEU A 286 7.09 -8.87 -2.47
CA LEU A 286 8.28 -8.18 -1.99
C LEU A 286 9.17 -7.81 -3.18
N GLN A 287 9.71 -6.61 -3.17
CA GLN A 287 10.71 -6.17 -4.13
C GLN A 287 12.02 -6.91 -3.87
N LYS A 288 12.20 -8.03 -4.52
CA LYS A 288 13.43 -8.82 -4.48
C LYS A 288 13.54 -9.66 -5.73
N GLU A 289 14.73 -10.08 -6.03
CA GLU A 289 15.02 -11.07 -7.04
C GLU A 289 15.86 -12.18 -6.40
N THR A 290 15.28 -13.38 -6.32
CA THR A 290 15.99 -14.54 -5.77
C THR A 290 16.84 -15.16 -6.86
N TRP A 291 18.14 -15.13 -6.65
CA TRP A 291 19.10 -15.82 -7.49
C TRP A 291 19.05 -17.32 -7.21
N ARG A 292 18.83 -18.12 -8.24
CA ARG A 292 18.88 -19.57 -8.15
C ARG A 292 20.15 -20.04 -8.86
N THR A 293 21.13 -20.44 -8.08
CA THR A 293 22.25 -21.25 -8.55
C THR A 293 21.76 -22.69 -8.50
N ASN A 294 21.78 -23.43 -9.54
CA ASN A 294 21.32 -24.85 -9.68
C ASN A 294 21.66 -25.77 -8.50
N GLY A 295 21.46 -25.30 -7.26
CA GLY A 295 21.76 -25.97 -6.00
C GLY A 295 23.24 -25.94 -5.58
N THR A 296 24.12 -25.32 -6.36
CA THR A 296 25.54 -25.21 -6.00
C THR A 296 25.76 -23.89 -5.30
N PRO A 297 26.13 -23.86 -4.01
CA PRO A 297 26.52 -22.64 -3.35
C PRO A 297 27.79 -22.08 -4.01
N PHE A 298 27.85 -20.77 -4.20
CA PHE A 298 29.05 -20.11 -4.69
C PHE A 298 29.61 -19.18 -3.61
N ILE A 299 30.92 -19.14 -3.52
CA ILE A 299 31.63 -18.24 -2.61
C ILE A 299 31.86 -16.94 -3.37
N VAL A 300 31.34 -15.83 -2.83
CA VAL A 300 31.54 -14.50 -3.41
C VAL A 300 32.94 -14.01 -3.13
N ALA A 301 33.36 -14.12 -1.87
CA ALA A 301 34.71 -13.83 -1.40
C ALA A 301 34.88 -14.31 0.04
N ASP A 302 36.13 -14.42 0.49
CA ASP A 302 36.46 -14.70 1.90
C ASP A 302 36.45 -13.39 2.70
N GLY A 303 35.79 -13.40 3.86
CA GLY A 303 35.78 -12.27 4.78
C GLY A 303 37.16 -12.10 5.44
N ASN A 304 37.64 -10.85 5.53
CA ASN A 304 38.92 -10.53 6.18
C ASN A 304 38.79 -10.13 7.65
N GLY A 305 37.56 -10.21 8.22
CA GLY A 305 37.28 -9.89 9.63
C GLY A 305 37.10 -8.39 9.95
N PHE A 306 37.24 -7.51 8.96
CA PHE A 306 36.96 -6.08 9.16
C PHE A 306 35.49 -5.73 8.88
N PRO A 307 34.91 -4.71 9.53
CA PRO A 307 33.59 -4.22 9.20
C PRO A 307 33.56 -3.55 7.81
N ASP A 308 32.36 -3.36 7.24
CA ASP A 308 32.07 -2.62 6.01
C ASP A 308 32.79 -3.13 4.75
N GLN A 309 32.93 -4.46 4.64
CA GLN A 309 33.53 -5.08 3.45
C GLN A 309 32.53 -5.08 2.28
N GLU A 310 32.98 -4.57 1.14
CA GLU A 310 32.23 -4.60 -0.10
C GLU A 310 32.72 -5.73 -1.01
N TYR A 311 31.78 -6.52 -1.53
CA TYR A 311 32.07 -7.60 -2.46
C TYR A 311 31.27 -7.44 -3.74
N ALA A 312 31.96 -7.47 -4.88
CA ALA A 312 31.28 -7.47 -6.17
C ALA A 312 30.62 -8.84 -6.40
N LEU A 313 29.34 -8.83 -6.67
CA LEU A 313 28.63 -10.04 -7.05
C LEU A 313 28.95 -10.45 -8.48
N PRO A 314 29.07 -11.77 -8.79
CA PRO A 314 29.60 -12.25 -10.08
C PRO A 314 28.61 -12.15 -11.25
N TRP A 315 27.50 -11.46 -11.12
CA TRP A 315 26.53 -11.26 -12.19
C TRP A 315 26.57 -9.84 -12.72
N LYS A 316 26.37 -9.73 -14.01
CA LYS A 316 26.15 -8.45 -14.66
C LYS A 316 24.72 -8.01 -14.42
N GLU A 317 24.52 -6.72 -14.23
CA GLU A 317 23.17 -6.14 -14.28
C GLU A 317 22.48 -6.55 -15.58
N PRO A 318 21.16 -6.84 -15.53
CA PRO A 318 20.39 -7.24 -16.72
C PRO A 318 20.33 -6.17 -17.80
#